data_70b6aee0b613484aede6e2bb3e682f76
#
_entry.id   70b6aee0b613484aede6e2bb3e682f76
#
_cell.length_a   1.000
_cell.length_b   1.000
_cell.length_c   1.000
_cell.angle_alpha   90.00
_cell.angle_beta   90.00
_cell.angle_gamma   90.00
#
_symmetry.space_group_name_H-M   'P 1'
#
loop_
_entity.id
_entity.type
_entity.pdbx_description
1 polymer ?
#
loop_
_entity_poly.entity_id
_entity_poly.type
_entity_poly.pdbx_seq_one_letter_code
_entity_poly.pdbx_strand_id
1 'polypeptide(L)'
;MDIANKRDREAGLTLIELLAVVVILGIIAGIAVISISQLIQTSKTKAFLANAYTLRDAAHFYLKEKLVREEEYDGEISYKLLLENGYIEPIKDPDTGELLEPSDESFVEVKNGKLYAVMLIGVERMLSKKSDRAASPVPLDELSADDIVTKN
;
A
#
# COMPACT_ATOMS: atom_id res chain seq x y z
N MET A 1 -65.64 24.57 27.87
CA MET A 1 -64.92 24.32 26.59
C MET A 1 -63.51 24.81 26.80
N ASP A 2 -62.68 23.91 27.30
CA ASP A 2 -61.33 24.23 27.81
C ASP A 2 -60.33 23.98 26.69
N ILE A 3 -59.79 25.05 26.12
CA ILE A 3 -58.72 24.96 25.15
C ILE A 3 -57.40 24.87 25.94
N ALA A 4 -56.98 23.65 26.21
CA ALA A 4 -55.72 23.37 26.84
C ALA A 4 -54.60 23.94 25.97
N ASN A 5 -53.99 25.01 26.46
CA ASN A 5 -52.78 25.63 25.97
C ASN A 5 -51.62 24.63 26.14
N LYS A 6 -51.39 23.86 25.11
CA LYS A 6 -50.22 22.99 24.99
C LYS A 6 -49.03 23.91 24.70
N ARG A 7 -48.45 24.46 25.76
CA ARG A 7 -47.13 25.10 25.66
C ARG A 7 -46.13 24.03 25.32
N ASP A 8 -45.69 23.99 24.07
CA ASP A 8 -44.54 23.27 23.65
C ASP A 8 -43.37 23.73 24.54
N ARG A 9 -42.95 22.82 25.44
CA ARG A 9 -41.71 23.01 26.18
C ARG A 9 -40.57 22.82 25.18
N GLU A 10 -40.18 23.85 24.53
CA GLU A 10 -38.88 23.94 23.92
C GLU A 10 -37.86 23.93 25.07
N ALA A 11 -37.45 22.75 25.46
CA ALA A 11 -36.33 22.58 26.39
C ALA A 11 -35.07 23.00 25.65
N GLY A 12 -34.71 24.28 25.73
CA GLY A 12 -33.42 24.74 25.28
C GLY A 12 -32.34 23.98 26.04
N LEU A 13 -31.35 23.41 25.29
CA LEU A 13 -30.17 22.80 25.87
C LEU A 13 -29.52 23.76 26.87
N THR A 14 -29.26 23.31 28.09
CA THR A 14 -28.55 24.10 29.08
C THR A 14 -27.09 24.25 28.66
N LEU A 15 -26.44 25.33 29.07
CA LEU A 15 -25.03 25.60 28.74
C LEU A 15 -24.13 24.46 29.25
N ILE A 16 -24.47 23.83 30.36
CA ILE A 16 -23.75 22.70 30.93
C ILE A 16 -23.94 21.41 30.11
N GLU A 17 -25.12 21.15 29.55
CA GLU A 17 -25.36 20.02 28.67
C GLU A 17 -24.57 20.16 27.39
N LEU A 18 -24.52 21.36 26.80
CA LEU A 18 -23.70 21.61 25.61
C LEU A 18 -22.20 21.37 25.92
N LEU A 19 -21.73 21.90 27.05
CA LEU A 19 -20.35 21.70 27.50
C LEU A 19 -20.04 20.23 27.68
N ALA A 20 -20.91 19.46 28.34
CA ALA A 20 -20.73 18.02 28.54
C ALA A 20 -20.60 17.25 27.19
N VAL A 21 -21.46 17.55 26.23
CA VAL A 21 -21.42 16.94 24.90
C VAL A 21 -20.11 17.25 24.18
N VAL A 22 -19.66 18.51 24.19
CA VAL A 22 -18.40 18.90 23.53
C VAL A 22 -17.19 18.21 24.18
N VAL A 23 -17.16 18.07 25.51
CA VAL A 23 -16.09 17.35 26.22
C VAL A 23 -16.07 15.87 25.82
N ILE A 24 -17.21 15.20 25.80
CA ILE A 24 -17.32 13.78 25.40
C ILE A 24 -16.88 13.60 23.95
N LEU A 25 -17.36 14.46 23.03
CA LEU A 25 -16.93 14.42 21.62
C LEU A 25 -15.43 14.65 21.46
N GLY A 26 -14.84 15.56 22.25
CA GLY A 26 -13.40 15.81 22.25
C GLY A 26 -12.58 14.58 22.66
N ILE A 27 -13.04 13.84 23.68
CA ILE A 27 -12.38 12.59 24.12
C ILE A 27 -12.47 11.51 23.04
N ILE A 28 -13.67 11.31 22.46
CA ILE A 28 -13.87 10.31 21.40
C ILE A 28 -13.03 10.65 20.17
N ALA A 29 -13.01 11.93 19.76
CA ALA A 29 -12.20 12.39 18.65
C ALA A 29 -10.70 12.12 18.87
N GLY A 30 -10.20 12.38 20.10
CA GLY A 30 -8.80 12.13 20.45
C GLY A 30 -8.38 10.65 20.29
N ILE A 31 -9.24 9.73 20.69
CA ILE A 31 -8.98 8.27 20.54
C ILE A 31 -9.08 7.85 19.07
N ALA A 32 -10.05 8.39 18.33
CA ALA A 32 -10.28 8.02 16.94
C ALA A 32 -9.08 8.36 16.03
N VAL A 33 -8.41 9.49 16.24
CA VAL A 33 -7.27 9.93 15.42
C VAL A 33 -6.13 8.91 15.44
N ILE A 34 -5.79 8.36 16.59
CA ILE A 34 -4.70 7.38 16.72
C ILE A 34 -5.04 6.09 15.97
N SER A 35 -6.26 5.60 16.11
CA SER A 35 -6.73 4.36 15.46
C SER A 35 -6.75 4.49 13.93
N ILE A 36 -7.16 5.65 13.41
CA ILE A 36 -7.21 5.91 11.98
C ILE A 36 -5.80 5.96 11.38
N SER A 37 -4.84 6.56 12.06
CA SER A 37 -3.46 6.63 11.58
C SER A 37 -2.84 5.25 11.39
N GLN A 38 -3.05 4.32 12.31
CA GLN A 38 -2.58 2.94 12.18
C GLN A 38 -3.26 2.20 11.02
N LEU A 39 -4.56 2.42 10.83
CA LEU A 39 -5.30 1.83 9.72
C LEU A 39 -4.78 2.32 8.37
N ILE A 40 -4.49 3.61 8.25
CA ILE A 40 -3.91 4.20 7.03
C ILE A 40 -2.54 3.57 6.73
N GLN A 41 -1.65 3.45 7.71
CA GLN A 41 -0.34 2.83 7.49
C GLN A 41 -0.45 1.36 7.08
N THR A 42 -1.33 0.60 7.71
CA THR A 42 -1.60 -0.79 7.33
C THR A 42 -2.14 -0.89 5.90
N SER A 43 -3.05 0.02 5.51
CA SER A 43 -3.60 0.07 4.16
C SER A 43 -2.53 0.39 3.12
N LYS A 44 -1.66 1.37 3.39
CA LYS A 44 -0.52 1.71 2.52
C LYS A 44 0.44 0.53 2.35
N THR A 45 0.76 -0.17 3.44
CA THR A 45 1.62 -1.36 3.40
C THR A 45 1.01 -2.46 2.53
N LYS A 46 -0.28 -2.74 2.68
CA LYS A 46 -0.99 -3.72 1.85
C LYS A 46 -1.05 -3.31 0.38
N ALA A 47 -1.26 -2.02 0.10
CA ALA A 47 -1.25 -1.50 -1.27
C ALA A 47 0.13 -1.62 -1.91
N PHE A 48 1.20 -1.35 -1.17
CA PHE A 48 2.57 -1.52 -1.65
C PHE A 48 2.90 -2.99 -1.95
N LEU A 49 2.46 -3.90 -1.10
CA LEU A 49 2.59 -5.34 -1.34
C LEU A 49 1.80 -5.77 -2.59
N ALA A 50 0.60 -5.25 -2.80
CA ALA A 50 -0.19 -5.51 -4.00
C ALA A 50 0.53 -5.04 -5.27
N ASN A 51 1.22 -3.90 -5.22
CA ASN A 51 2.07 -3.42 -6.32
C ASN A 51 3.20 -4.41 -6.65
N ALA A 52 3.82 -5.03 -5.63
CA ALA A 52 4.84 -6.06 -5.84
C ALA A 52 4.26 -7.32 -6.52
N TYR A 53 3.06 -7.73 -6.17
CA TYR A 53 2.36 -8.81 -6.87
C TYR A 53 2.03 -8.43 -8.32
N THR A 54 1.62 -7.19 -8.58
CA THR A 54 1.38 -6.69 -9.94
C THR A 54 2.66 -6.75 -10.78
N LEU A 55 3.79 -6.33 -10.21
CA LEU A 55 5.10 -6.40 -10.86
C LEU A 55 5.51 -7.85 -11.18
N ARG A 56 5.32 -8.77 -10.21
CA ARG A 56 5.55 -10.21 -10.40
C ARG A 56 4.69 -10.78 -11.53
N ASP A 57 3.41 -10.44 -11.57
CA ASP A 57 2.48 -10.96 -12.58
C ASP A 57 2.83 -10.47 -13.99
N ALA A 58 3.22 -9.20 -14.11
CA ALA A 58 3.73 -8.65 -15.35
C ALA A 58 5.02 -9.36 -15.83
N ALA A 59 5.95 -9.60 -14.91
CA ALA A 59 7.17 -10.35 -15.19
C ALA A 59 6.87 -11.81 -15.60
N HIS A 60 5.83 -12.41 -15.04
CA HIS A 60 5.39 -13.75 -15.42
C HIS A 60 4.86 -13.78 -16.85
N PHE A 61 4.10 -12.78 -17.28
CA PHE A 61 3.65 -12.69 -18.69
C PHE A 61 4.83 -12.51 -19.64
N TYR A 62 5.75 -11.60 -19.32
CA TYR A 62 6.96 -11.40 -20.10
C TYR A 62 7.79 -12.68 -20.24
N LEU A 63 8.02 -13.37 -19.12
CA LEU A 63 8.78 -14.63 -19.12
C LEU A 63 8.08 -15.72 -19.93
N LYS A 64 6.76 -15.85 -19.84
CA LYS A 64 5.99 -16.80 -20.66
C LYS A 64 6.13 -16.52 -22.16
N GLU A 65 6.11 -15.27 -22.58
CA GLU A 65 6.30 -14.91 -23.96
C GLU A 65 7.70 -15.32 -24.46
N LYS A 66 8.74 -15.13 -23.63
CA LYS A 66 10.10 -15.60 -23.93
C LYS A 66 10.15 -17.10 -24.12
N LEU A 67 9.54 -17.84 -23.21
CA LEU A 67 9.50 -19.32 -23.28
C LEU A 67 8.76 -19.84 -24.55
N VAL A 68 7.69 -19.17 -24.96
CA VAL A 68 6.98 -19.52 -26.20
C VAL A 68 7.86 -19.31 -27.42
N ARG A 69 8.79 -18.37 -27.36
CA ARG A 69 9.77 -18.11 -28.44
C ARG A 69 11.03 -19.00 -28.33
N GLU A 70 11.02 -19.98 -27.41
CA GLU A 70 12.17 -20.86 -27.13
C GLU A 70 13.41 -20.09 -26.65
N GLU A 71 13.23 -18.90 -26.08
CA GLU A 71 14.29 -18.09 -25.48
C GLU A 71 14.40 -18.40 -24.00
N GLU A 72 15.54 -18.98 -23.58
CA GLU A 72 15.86 -19.11 -22.16
C GLU A 72 16.14 -17.73 -21.57
N TYR A 73 15.61 -17.47 -20.37
CA TYR A 73 15.81 -16.22 -19.68
C TYR A 73 16.17 -16.45 -18.21
N ASP A 74 17.30 -15.93 -17.82
CA ASP A 74 17.76 -15.83 -16.44
C ASP A 74 18.24 -14.40 -16.17
N GLY A 75 18.03 -13.89 -14.98
CA GLY A 75 18.42 -12.55 -14.59
C GLY A 75 17.26 -11.71 -14.06
N GLU A 76 17.35 -10.42 -14.20
CA GLU A 76 16.40 -9.46 -13.64
C GLU A 76 15.46 -8.92 -14.74
N ILE A 77 14.16 -8.97 -14.47
CA ILE A 77 13.13 -8.31 -15.30
C ILE A 77 12.74 -7.02 -14.58
N SER A 78 13.24 -5.89 -15.06
CA SER A 78 13.04 -4.61 -14.38
C SER A 78 11.64 -4.02 -14.61
N TYR A 79 11.18 -3.20 -13.67
CA TYR A 79 9.94 -2.42 -13.79
C TYR A 79 9.97 -1.54 -15.05
N LYS A 80 11.11 -0.90 -15.31
CA LYS A 80 11.32 -0.08 -16.50
C LYS A 80 11.10 -0.87 -17.79
N LEU A 81 11.72 -2.05 -17.91
CA LEU A 81 11.57 -2.92 -19.07
C LEU A 81 10.10 -3.32 -19.29
N LEU A 82 9.40 -3.70 -18.22
CA LEU A 82 8.01 -4.11 -18.28
C LEU A 82 7.09 -2.96 -18.69
N LEU A 83 7.34 -1.75 -18.19
CA LEU A 83 6.58 -0.56 -18.52
C LEU A 83 6.78 -0.14 -19.98
N GLU A 84 8.03 -0.08 -20.45
CA GLU A 84 8.37 0.31 -21.82
C GLU A 84 7.81 -0.66 -22.88
N ASN A 85 7.66 -1.94 -22.53
CA ASN A 85 7.09 -2.97 -23.41
C ASN A 85 5.58 -3.20 -23.21
N GLY A 86 4.92 -2.44 -22.33
CA GLY A 86 3.47 -2.48 -22.15
C GLY A 86 2.95 -3.71 -21.37
N TYR A 87 3.81 -4.39 -20.61
CA TYR A 87 3.40 -5.53 -19.74
C TYR A 87 2.77 -5.07 -18.44
N ILE A 88 2.99 -3.83 -18.03
CA ILE A 88 2.46 -3.24 -16.79
C ILE A 88 2.06 -1.80 -17.02
N GLU A 89 0.99 -1.37 -16.37
CA GLU A 89 0.63 0.04 -16.25
C GLU A 89 1.51 0.73 -15.18
N PRO A 90 1.68 2.07 -15.27
CA PRO A 90 2.44 2.80 -14.25
C PRO A 90 1.92 2.55 -12.85
N ILE A 91 2.81 2.13 -11.95
CA ILE A 91 2.49 1.82 -10.56
C ILE A 91 2.38 3.13 -9.76
N LYS A 92 1.31 3.24 -8.96
CA LYS A 92 1.10 4.35 -8.05
C LYS A 92 1.69 4.07 -6.68
N ASP A 93 2.53 4.98 -6.19
CA ASP A 93 3.07 4.90 -4.82
C ASP A 93 1.96 5.17 -3.79
N PRO A 94 1.69 4.26 -2.84
CA PRO A 94 0.65 4.47 -1.84
C PRO A 94 1.00 5.52 -0.78
N ASP A 95 2.24 5.95 -0.66
CA ASP A 95 2.67 6.97 0.30
C ASP A 95 2.45 8.38 -0.23
N THR A 96 2.88 8.63 -1.46
CA THR A 96 2.79 9.94 -2.10
C THR A 96 1.57 10.11 -2.98
N GLY A 97 1.03 9.00 -3.50
CA GLY A 97 -0.05 9.01 -4.50
C GLY A 97 0.42 9.35 -5.91
N GLU A 98 1.71 9.50 -6.14
CA GLU A 98 2.31 9.76 -7.44
C GLU A 98 2.71 8.45 -8.13
N LEU A 99 3.00 8.50 -9.43
CA LEU A 99 3.50 7.36 -10.18
C LEU A 99 4.96 7.10 -9.84
N LEU A 100 5.32 5.83 -9.66
CA LEU A 100 6.72 5.45 -9.48
C LEU A 100 7.51 5.69 -10.76
N GLU A 101 8.69 6.27 -10.62
CA GLU A 101 9.63 6.44 -11.72
C GLU A 101 10.09 5.08 -12.27
N PRO A 102 10.13 4.93 -13.61
CA PRO A 102 10.66 3.72 -14.22
C PRO A 102 12.11 3.49 -13.82
N SER A 103 12.39 2.37 -13.15
CA SER A 103 13.71 2.06 -12.60
C SER A 103 14.10 0.62 -12.86
N ASP A 104 15.38 0.38 -12.98
CA ASP A 104 15.96 -0.96 -13.04
C ASP A 104 16.24 -1.51 -11.62
N GLU A 105 16.15 -0.68 -10.58
CA GLU A 105 16.30 -1.08 -9.19
C GLU A 105 15.07 -1.82 -8.63
N SER A 106 13.90 -1.64 -9.26
CA SER A 106 12.69 -2.43 -9.00
C SER A 106 12.61 -3.52 -10.06
N PHE A 107 12.67 -4.79 -9.64
CA PHE A 107 12.77 -5.92 -10.56
C PHE A 107 12.19 -7.21 -9.98
N VAL A 108 11.98 -8.18 -10.85
CA VAL A 108 11.72 -9.59 -10.51
C VAL A 108 12.88 -10.41 -11.00
N GLU A 109 13.49 -11.16 -10.09
CA GLU A 109 14.59 -12.07 -10.38
C GLU A 109 14.08 -13.39 -10.95
N VAL A 110 14.71 -13.85 -12.03
CA VAL A 110 14.44 -15.14 -12.67
C VAL A 110 15.65 -16.04 -12.48
N LYS A 111 15.41 -17.25 -12.03
CA LYS A 111 16.42 -18.32 -11.88
C LYS A 111 15.92 -19.62 -12.49
N ASN A 112 16.72 -20.21 -13.36
CA ASN A 112 16.38 -21.47 -14.06
C ASN A 112 15.02 -21.38 -14.78
N GLY A 113 14.76 -20.26 -15.46
CA GLY A 113 13.52 -20.02 -16.19
C GLY A 113 12.27 -19.87 -15.32
N LYS A 114 12.41 -19.61 -14.01
CA LYS A 114 11.30 -19.40 -13.07
C LYS A 114 11.48 -18.10 -12.29
N LEU A 115 10.36 -17.42 -12.01
CA LEU A 115 10.37 -16.29 -11.12
C LEU A 115 10.80 -16.73 -9.72
N TYR A 116 11.78 -16.06 -9.15
CA TYR A 116 12.39 -16.44 -7.88
C TYR A 116 12.13 -15.43 -6.78
N ALA A 117 12.43 -14.17 -7.00
CA ALA A 117 12.34 -13.12 -5.99
C ALA A 117 11.88 -11.78 -6.60
N VAL A 118 11.43 -10.86 -5.77
CA VAL A 118 10.99 -9.53 -6.20
C VAL A 118 11.61 -8.46 -5.31
N MET A 119 11.95 -7.34 -5.92
CA MET A 119 12.34 -6.10 -5.29
C MET A 119 11.51 -4.96 -5.84
N LEU A 120 10.91 -4.17 -4.95
CA LEU A 120 10.15 -2.98 -5.33
C LEU A 120 10.59 -1.82 -4.46
N ILE A 121 10.98 -0.73 -5.09
CA ILE A 121 11.44 0.49 -4.43
C ILE A 121 10.42 1.59 -4.68
N GLY A 122 9.77 2.06 -3.62
CA GLY A 122 8.92 3.25 -3.59
C GLY A 122 9.67 4.47 -3.10
N VAL A 123 8.93 5.55 -2.89
CA VAL A 123 9.50 6.82 -2.39
C VAL A 123 9.89 6.70 -0.91
N GLU A 124 8.96 6.32 -0.05
CA GLU A 124 9.18 6.24 1.40
C GLU A 124 9.45 4.81 1.91
N ARG A 125 9.15 3.79 1.11
CA ARG A 125 9.33 2.39 1.50
C ARG A 125 9.90 1.53 0.39
N MET A 126 10.40 0.37 0.77
CA MET A 126 10.86 -0.64 -0.18
C MET A 126 10.45 -2.03 0.30
N LEU A 127 10.25 -2.93 -0.64
CA LEU A 127 10.14 -4.36 -0.38
C LEU A 127 11.52 -4.99 -0.50
N SER A 128 12.09 -5.36 0.63
CA SER A 128 13.44 -5.92 0.70
C SER A 128 13.58 -6.83 1.90
N LYS A 129 14.27 -7.94 1.73
CA LYS A 129 14.64 -8.80 2.86
C LYS A 129 15.53 -8.01 3.82
N LYS A 130 15.19 -8.02 5.11
CA LYS A 130 16.00 -7.40 6.17
C LYS A 130 17.33 -8.15 6.27
N SER A 131 18.34 -7.63 5.57
CA SER A 131 19.73 -8.05 5.74
C SER A 131 20.55 -6.87 6.26
N ASP A 132 21.43 -7.11 7.19
CA ASP A 132 22.15 -6.10 7.98
C ASP A 132 23.03 -5.11 7.17
N ARG A 133 23.16 -5.26 5.86
CA ARG A 133 24.11 -4.45 5.06
C ARG A 133 23.68 -4.04 3.65
N ALA A 134 22.67 -4.65 3.06
CA ALA A 134 22.20 -4.28 1.71
C ALA A 134 20.75 -4.68 1.50
N ALA A 135 20.01 -3.87 0.73
CA ALA A 135 18.70 -4.26 0.24
C ALA A 135 18.85 -5.49 -0.67
N SER A 136 18.05 -6.54 -0.42
CA SER A 136 18.05 -7.76 -1.23
C SER A 136 16.62 -8.15 -1.60
N PRO A 137 16.42 -8.74 -2.79
CA PRO A 137 15.08 -9.14 -3.23
C PRO A 137 14.47 -10.19 -2.30
N VAL A 138 13.15 -10.14 -2.15
CA VAL A 138 12.40 -11.08 -1.31
C VAL A 138 11.96 -12.26 -2.15
N PRO A 139 12.28 -13.52 -1.74
CA PRO A 139 11.78 -14.71 -2.41
C PRO A 139 10.24 -14.72 -2.47
N LEU A 140 9.68 -15.18 -3.59
CA LEU A 140 8.23 -15.12 -3.83
C LEU A 140 7.41 -16.01 -2.90
N ASP A 141 7.99 -17.07 -2.38
CA ASP A 141 7.40 -17.96 -1.39
C ASP A 141 7.40 -17.40 0.04
N GLU A 142 8.25 -16.41 0.32
CA GLU A 142 8.35 -15.71 1.62
C GLU A 142 7.69 -14.33 1.59
N LEU A 143 7.14 -13.90 0.47
CA LEU A 143 6.65 -12.54 0.23
C LEU A 143 5.53 -12.14 1.20
N SER A 144 5.80 -11.17 2.06
CA SER A 144 4.88 -10.71 3.10
C SER A 144 4.94 -9.20 3.33
N ALA A 145 3.95 -8.68 4.07
CA ALA A 145 3.95 -7.28 4.47
C ALA A 145 5.09 -6.93 5.45
N ASP A 146 5.65 -7.91 6.13
CA ASP A 146 6.74 -7.73 7.11
C ASP A 146 8.09 -7.44 6.43
N ASP A 147 8.20 -7.74 5.12
CA ASP A 147 9.38 -7.45 4.30
C ASP A 147 9.39 -6.01 3.76
N ILE A 148 8.34 -5.24 4.03
CA ILE A 148 8.28 -3.84 3.66
C ILE A 148 8.95 -3.00 4.74
N VAL A 149 10.02 -2.32 4.35
CA VAL A 149 10.80 -1.43 5.22
C VAL A 149 10.68 0.02 4.78
N THR A 150 10.67 0.93 5.76
CA THR A 150 10.71 2.37 5.47
C THR A 150 12.15 2.78 5.15
N LYS A 151 12.30 3.58 4.11
CA LYS A 151 13.59 4.19 3.75
C LYS A 151 13.86 5.33 4.73
N ASN A 152 15.03 5.35 5.34
CA ASN A 152 15.51 6.45 6.19
C ASN A 152 16.22 7.50 5.37
#